data_3083a7426f1908c0328a6bb967e4903b
#
_entry.id   3083a7426f1908c0328a6bb967e4903b
#
_cell.length_a   1.000
_cell.length_b   1.000
_cell.length_c   1.000
_cell.angle_alpha   90.00
_cell.angle_beta   90.00
_cell.angle_gamma   90.00
#
_symmetry.space_group_name_H-M   'P 1'
#
loop_
_entity.id
_entity.type
_entity.pdbx_description
1 polymer ?
#
loop_
_entity_poly.entity_id
_entity_poly.type
_entity_poly.pdbx_seq_one_letter_code
_entity_poly.pdbx_strand_id
1 'polypeptide(L)'
;MIFVVDKNHCCYIVICGDNTLYCGYSNDVTKRVSNHNKGCGARYTKTRLPVKLVYTECFDTKSDAMKREYQIKQLTRQQKLYLIKNYENRSF
;
A
#
# COMPACT_ATOMS: atom_id res chain seq x y z
N MET A 1 32.11 -2.66 -5.91
CA MET A 1 31.01 -1.71 -6.20
C MET A 1 29.71 -2.32 -5.74
N ILE A 2 28.97 -1.61 -4.94
CA ILE A 2 27.68 -2.08 -4.43
C ILE A 2 26.59 -1.42 -5.26
N PHE A 3 25.76 -2.24 -5.89
CA PHE A 3 24.59 -1.74 -6.58
C PHE A 3 23.44 -1.73 -5.59
N VAL A 4 23.01 -0.55 -5.22
CA VAL A 4 21.79 -0.39 -4.43
C VAL A 4 20.66 -0.22 -5.43
N VAL A 5 19.84 -1.23 -5.53
CA VAL A 5 18.60 -1.11 -6.30
C VAL A 5 17.61 -0.41 -5.37
N ASP A 6 17.38 0.86 -5.68
CA ASP A 6 16.58 1.72 -4.84
C ASP A 6 15.13 1.67 -5.31
N LYS A 7 14.39 0.67 -4.82
CA LYS A 7 12.97 0.54 -5.11
C LYS A 7 12.17 1.32 -4.10
N ASN A 8 12.22 2.64 -4.25
CA ASN A 8 11.60 3.56 -3.29
C ASN A 8 10.15 3.91 -3.61
N HIS A 9 9.71 3.60 -4.82
CA HIS A 9 8.37 3.97 -5.26
C HIS A 9 7.45 2.78 -5.07
N CYS A 10 6.56 2.86 -4.10
CA CYS A 10 5.74 1.72 -3.70
C CYS A 10 4.26 2.02 -3.80
N CYS A 11 3.49 1.04 -4.24
CA CYS A 11 2.06 1.02 -3.99
C CYS A 11 1.80 0.12 -2.79
N TYR A 12 0.75 0.43 -2.04
CA TYR A 12 0.45 -0.28 -0.80
C TYR A 12 -1.05 -0.39 -0.61
N ILE A 13 -1.46 -1.36 0.21
CA ILE A 13 -2.84 -1.47 0.67
C ILE A 13 -2.82 -1.49 2.19
N VAL A 14 -3.69 -0.71 2.79
CA VAL A 14 -3.97 -0.77 4.22
C VAL A 14 -5.40 -1.25 4.44
N ILE A 15 -5.61 -2.00 5.52
CA ILE A 15 -6.95 -2.31 5.99
C ILE A 15 -7.30 -1.29 7.08
N CYS A 16 -8.48 -0.72 6.96
CA CYS A 16 -8.94 0.32 7.88
C CYS A 16 -9.69 -0.28 9.06
N GLY A 17 -9.97 0.54 10.07
CA GLY A 17 -10.67 0.09 11.27
C GLY A 17 -12.08 -0.45 11.01
N ASP A 18 -12.70 -0.04 9.91
CA ASP A 18 -14.01 -0.53 9.49
C ASP A 18 -13.92 -1.70 8.49
N ASN A 19 -12.75 -2.33 8.36
CA ASN A 19 -12.46 -3.43 7.45
C ASN A 19 -12.47 -3.08 5.97
N THR A 20 -12.54 -1.81 5.60
CA THR A 20 -12.37 -1.40 4.21
C THR A 20 -10.90 -1.39 3.83
N LEU A 21 -10.63 -1.46 2.53
CA LEU A 21 -9.27 -1.46 2.00
C LEU A 21 -9.01 -0.13 1.30
N TYR A 22 -7.81 0.41 1.53
CA TYR A 22 -7.36 1.63 0.85
C TYR A 22 -6.03 1.36 0.16
N CYS A 23 -5.95 1.71 -1.12
CA CYS A 23 -4.73 1.57 -1.92
C CYS A 23 -4.13 2.94 -2.18
N GLY A 24 -2.82 3.05 -1.99
CA GLY A 24 -2.12 4.31 -2.20
C GLY A 24 -0.72 4.12 -2.78
N TYR A 25 -0.06 5.24 -3.00
CA TYR A 25 1.33 5.31 -3.44
C TYR A 25 2.15 6.06 -2.39
N SER A 26 3.39 5.63 -2.18
CA SER A 26 4.32 6.36 -1.33
C SER A 26 5.76 6.02 -1.70
N ASN A 27 6.66 6.96 -1.48
CA ASN A 27 8.09 6.71 -1.50
C ASN A 27 8.65 6.36 -0.12
N ASP A 28 7.79 6.33 0.89
CA ASP A 28 8.13 5.90 2.25
C ASP A 28 6.86 5.36 2.91
N VAL A 29 6.61 4.06 2.73
CA VAL A 29 5.36 3.43 3.15
C VAL A 29 5.21 3.45 4.66
N THR A 30 6.29 3.19 5.41
CA THR A 30 6.25 3.20 6.87
C THR A 30 5.80 4.55 7.41
N LYS A 31 6.40 5.62 6.90
CA LYS A 31 6.05 6.98 7.28
C LYS A 31 4.61 7.32 6.86
N ARG A 32 4.20 6.86 5.67
CA ARG A 32 2.86 7.12 5.16
C ARG A 32 1.79 6.46 6.04
N VAL A 33 2.01 5.21 6.44
CA VAL A 33 1.08 4.50 7.32
C VAL A 33 1.01 5.19 8.68
N SER A 34 2.15 5.61 9.21
CA SER A 34 2.19 6.38 10.46
C SER A 34 1.38 7.67 10.34
N ASN A 35 1.51 8.38 9.23
CA ASN A 35 0.75 9.61 8.98
C ASN A 35 -0.75 9.35 8.87
N HIS A 36 -1.14 8.24 8.22
CA HIS A 36 -2.56 7.85 8.19
C HIS A 36 -3.10 7.73 9.62
N ASN A 37 -2.37 7.03 10.48
CA ASN A 37 -2.83 6.77 11.85
C ASN A 37 -2.81 8.02 12.73
N LYS A 38 -2.10 9.06 12.32
CA LYS A 38 -2.14 10.37 12.99
C LYS A 38 -3.28 11.25 12.48
N GLY A 39 -4.06 10.74 11.52
CA GLY A 39 -5.14 11.52 10.91
C GLY A 39 -4.66 12.50 9.84
N CYS A 40 -3.41 12.40 9.41
CA CYS A 40 -2.79 13.30 8.42
C CYS A 40 -2.61 12.65 7.05
N GLY A 41 -3.19 11.46 6.83
CA GLY A 41 -3.11 10.76 5.57
C GLY A 41 -4.22 11.15 4.61
N ALA A 42 -4.75 10.18 3.89
CA ALA A 42 -5.82 10.42 2.93
C ALA A 42 -7.14 10.74 3.63
N ARG A 43 -7.98 11.51 2.93
CA ARG A 43 -9.33 11.83 3.41
C ARG A 43 -10.12 10.56 3.72
N TYR A 44 -9.99 9.54 2.88
CA TYR A 44 -10.69 8.27 3.04
C TYR A 44 -10.34 7.59 4.37
N THR A 45 -9.06 7.55 4.72
CA THR A 45 -8.59 6.83 5.92
C THR A 45 -8.83 7.62 7.20
N LYS A 46 -8.93 8.95 7.12
CA LYS A 46 -9.02 9.83 8.28
C LYS A 46 -10.17 9.48 9.23
N THR A 47 -11.29 9.01 8.69
CA THR A 47 -12.47 8.66 9.48
C THR A 47 -12.57 7.14 9.72
N ARG A 48 -11.55 6.36 9.33
CA ARG A 48 -11.56 4.90 9.38
C ARG A 48 -10.33 4.33 10.09
N LEU A 49 -9.78 5.09 11.01
CA LEU A 49 -8.59 4.68 11.77
C LEU A 49 -8.94 3.64 12.82
N PRO A 50 -8.00 2.82 13.26
CA PRO A 50 -6.63 2.76 12.79
C PRO A 50 -6.50 2.00 11.47
N VAL A 51 -5.41 2.24 10.73
CA VAL A 51 -5.09 1.48 9.53
C VAL A 51 -3.90 0.57 9.78
N LYS A 52 -3.88 -0.56 9.08
CA LYS A 52 -2.80 -1.53 9.15
C LYS A 52 -2.32 -1.85 7.75
N LEU A 53 -1.00 -1.83 7.53
CA LEU A 53 -0.41 -2.20 6.26
C LEU A 53 -0.57 -3.70 6.04
N VAL A 54 -1.15 -4.09 4.90
CA VAL A 54 -1.37 -5.51 4.55
C VAL A 54 -0.75 -5.91 3.22
N TYR A 55 -0.27 -4.94 2.43
CA TYR A 55 0.35 -5.22 1.14
C TYR A 55 1.26 -4.06 0.74
N THR A 56 2.42 -4.39 0.17
CA THR A 56 3.27 -3.39 -0.47
C THR A 56 4.01 -4.03 -1.64
N GLU A 57 4.17 -3.25 -2.70
CA GLU A 57 4.95 -3.65 -3.87
C GLU A 57 5.72 -2.42 -4.35
N CYS A 58 7.04 -2.56 -4.49
CA CYS A 58 7.91 -1.42 -4.77
C CYS A 58 8.60 -1.55 -6.12
N PHE A 59 8.88 -0.40 -6.74
CA PHE A 59 9.37 -0.28 -8.10
C PHE A 59 10.51 0.72 -8.17
N ASP A 60 11.30 0.64 -9.24
CA ASP A 60 12.41 1.56 -9.49
C ASP A 60 11.95 2.97 -9.86
N THR A 61 10.78 3.08 -10.47
CA THR A 61 10.26 4.37 -10.92
C THR A 61 8.89 4.66 -10.34
N LYS A 62 8.61 5.95 -10.16
CA LYS A 62 7.29 6.41 -9.73
C LYS A 62 6.22 6.01 -10.74
N SER A 63 6.55 6.11 -12.02
CA SER A 63 5.61 5.75 -13.09
C SER A 63 5.11 4.32 -12.97
N ASP A 64 6.02 3.38 -12.73
CA ASP A 64 5.65 1.97 -12.59
C ASP A 64 4.80 1.73 -11.34
N ALA A 65 5.16 2.37 -10.22
CA ALA A 65 4.38 2.27 -9.00
C ALA A 65 2.95 2.83 -9.18
N MET A 66 2.83 3.96 -9.86
CA MET A 66 1.54 4.59 -10.11
C MET A 66 0.67 3.75 -11.04
N LYS A 67 1.27 3.11 -12.06
CA LYS A 67 0.55 2.18 -12.94
C LYS A 67 0.01 0.99 -12.14
N ARG A 68 0.82 0.45 -11.25
CA ARG A 68 0.39 -0.69 -10.42
C ARG A 68 -0.70 -0.27 -9.44
N GLU A 69 -0.56 0.90 -8.83
CA GLU A 69 -1.61 1.43 -7.96
C GLU A 69 -2.95 1.53 -8.70
N TYR A 70 -2.91 2.06 -9.93
CA TYR A 70 -4.11 2.18 -10.74
C TYR A 70 -4.74 0.80 -11.00
N GLN A 71 -3.92 -0.20 -11.37
CA GLN A 71 -4.39 -1.56 -11.62
C GLN A 71 -5.06 -2.15 -10.38
N ILE A 72 -4.42 -1.98 -9.20
CA ILE A 72 -4.95 -2.52 -7.95
C ILE A 72 -6.27 -1.86 -7.59
N LYS A 73 -6.39 -0.55 -7.83
CA LYS A 73 -7.64 0.17 -7.57
C LYS A 73 -8.81 -0.33 -8.40
N GLN A 74 -8.54 -0.94 -9.56
CA GLN A 74 -9.57 -1.50 -10.43
C GLN A 74 -10.04 -2.89 -9.99
N LEU A 75 -9.29 -3.53 -9.08
CA LEU A 75 -9.65 -4.85 -8.59
C LEU A 75 -10.89 -4.79 -7.69
N THR A 76 -11.66 -5.87 -7.69
CA THR A 76 -12.74 -6.03 -6.72
C THR A 76 -12.14 -6.24 -5.33
N ARG A 77 -12.96 -6.08 -4.29
CA ARG A 77 -12.51 -6.36 -2.92
C ARG A 77 -11.97 -7.80 -2.80
N GLN A 78 -12.66 -8.75 -3.40
CA GLN A 78 -12.27 -10.15 -3.33
C GLN A 78 -10.90 -10.39 -4.00
N GLN A 79 -10.66 -9.74 -5.13
CA GLN A 79 -9.38 -9.81 -5.83
C GLN A 79 -8.26 -9.18 -5.01
N LYS A 80 -8.53 -8.07 -4.34
CA LYS A 80 -7.57 -7.42 -3.45
C LYS A 80 -7.23 -8.31 -2.27
N LEU A 81 -8.22 -8.97 -1.68
CA LEU A 81 -8.00 -9.90 -0.57
C LEU A 81 -7.16 -11.09 -1.00
N TYR A 82 -7.36 -11.58 -2.22
CA TYR A 82 -6.54 -12.65 -2.79
C TYR A 82 -5.08 -12.19 -2.95
N LEU A 83 -4.88 -10.98 -3.44
CA LEU A 83 -3.55 -10.40 -3.59
C LEU A 83 -2.84 -10.28 -2.23
N ILE A 84 -3.54 -9.82 -1.22
CA ILE A 84 -3.03 -9.69 0.16
C ILE A 84 -2.65 -11.06 0.71
N LYS A 85 -3.51 -12.06 0.53
CA LYS A 85 -3.25 -13.41 1.00
C LYS A 85 -1.99 -14.00 0.37
N ASN A 86 -1.81 -13.81 -0.93
CA ASN A 86 -0.61 -14.28 -1.63
C ASN A 86 0.65 -13.56 -1.15
N TYR A 87 0.54 -12.30 -0.82
CA TYR A 87 1.65 -11.52 -0.26
C TYR A 87 2.08 -12.08 1.10
N GLU A 88 1.13 -12.36 1.99
CA GLU A 88 1.39 -12.96 3.29
C GLU A 88 2.06 -14.32 3.16
N ASN A 89 1.61 -15.15 2.21
CA ASN A 89 2.18 -16.47 1.98
C ASN A 89 3.60 -16.42 1.40
N ARG A 90 4.02 -15.30 0.83
CA ARG A 90 5.37 -15.08 0.32
C ARG A 90 6.34 -14.57 1.37
N SER A 91 5.84 -14.20 2.53
CA SER A 91 6.65 -13.73 3.66
C SER A 91 7.12 -14.94 4.45
N PHE A 92 8.40 -15.13 4.47
CA PHE A 92 9.00 -16.20 5.26
C PHE A 92 9.67 -15.63 6.47
#